data_997af03a0c82f82ee5363f23788c9569
#
_entry.id   997af03a0c82f82ee5363f23788c9569
#
_cell.length_a   1.000
_cell.length_b   1.000
_cell.length_c   1.000
_cell.angle_alpha   90.00
_cell.angle_beta   90.00
_cell.angle_gamma   90.00
#
_symmetry.space_group_name_H-M   'P 1'
#
loop_
_entity.id
_entity.type
_entity.pdbx_description
1 polymer ?
#
loop_
_entity_poly.entity_id
_entity_poly.type
_entity_poly.pdbx_seq_one_letter_code
_entity_poly.pdbx_strand_id
1 'polypeptide(L)'
;MFCATIAPLYSTDFGYLMPEKILIAVAWPYANGWLHIGHIAGCYLPADIFARYHRLKGNSVLMVSGSDQHGTPVTIRADQEGTTPEEVVEKYHLSFLETWDNLGISFDLFTKTGTSNHRETTHEIFNTLLRKGYIYKKIMTVPYCEHDARFLPDRYVKGICPNCDNQDARGDQCDNCGHPMNASELGNLTCRLCNQQISIRDSEHCFLSLSKFESDLKTWLSDKDGWRPNVLNFTRKFLDSGLKDRAITRDIQWGIDVPMQGFENKRIYVWFEA
;
A
#
# COMPACT_ATOMS: atom_id res chain seq x y z
N MET A 1 -29.30 12.65 -49.22
CA MET A 1 -28.80 11.32 -49.52
C MET A 1 -27.33 11.46 -49.86
N PHE A 2 -26.45 11.47 -48.86
CA PHE A 2 -24.99 11.57 -49.04
C PHE A 2 -24.38 10.19 -48.78
N CYS A 3 -23.90 9.56 -49.83
CA CYS A 3 -23.18 8.30 -49.79
C CYS A 3 -21.70 8.63 -49.51
N ALA A 4 -21.22 8.39 -48.30
CA ALA A 4 -19.81 8.51 -47.98
C ALA A 4 -19.11 7.21 -48.37
N THR A 5 -18.30 7.28 -49.40
CA THR A 5 -17.45 6.18 -49.84
C THR A 5 -16.29 6.06 -48.86
N ILE A 6 -16.24 5.00 -48.05
CA ILE A 6 -15.10 4.64 -47.23
C ILE A 6 -14.09 3.96 -48.13
N ALA A 7 -13.00 4.64 -48.46
CA ALA A 7 -11.84 4.03 -49.10
C ALA A 7 -11.09 3.17 -48.09
N PRO A 8 -10.70 1.93 -48.44
CA PRO A 8 -9.88 1.12 -47.54
C PRO A 8 -8.42 1.64 -47.54
N LEU A 9 -7.98 2.19 -46.43
CA LEU A 9 -6.58 2.47 -46.18
C LEU A 9 -5.89 1.14 -45.85
N TYR A 10 -5.60 0.32 -46.85
CA TYR A 10 -4.64 -0.77 -46.72
C TYR A 10 -3.24 -0.18 -47.01
N SER A 11 -2.54 0.26 -45.97
CA SER A 11 -1.09 0.35 -46.06
C SER A 11 -0.53 -1.06 -45.80
N THR A 12 0.06 -1.65 -46.82
CA THR A 12 0.70 -2.98 -46.81
C THR A 12 2.13 -2.94 -46.23
N ASP A 13 2.37 -2.11 -45.25
CA ASP A 13 3.59 -2.20 -44.43
C ASP A 13 3.27 -3.02 -43.17
N PHE A 14 3.14 -4.34 -43.31
CA PHE A 14 3.34 -5.29 -42.23
C PHE A 14 4.84 -5.35 -41.90
N GLY A 15 5.38 -4.28 -41.38
CA GLY A 15 6.58 -4.35 -40.56
C GLY A 15 6.27 -5.29 -39.40
N TYR A 16 6.93 -6.46 -39.33
CA TYR A 16 6.87 -7.31 -38.14
C TYR A 16 7.39 -6.50 -36.95
N LEU A 17 6.49 -5.77 -36.30
CA LEU A 17 6.77 -5.17 -34.99
C LEU A 17 7.03 -6.36 -34.07
N MET A 18 8.26 -6.46 -33.56
CA MET A 18 8.59 -7.44 -32.53
C MET A 18 7.60 -7.29 -31.39
N PRO A 19 7.03 -8.40 -30.86
CA PRO A 19 6.10 -8.32 -29.75
C PRO A 19 6.70 -7.55 -28.58
N GLU A 20 6.00 -6.52 -28.11
CA GLU A 20 6.41 -5.79 -26.92
C GLU A 20 6.21 -6.67 -25.68
N LYS A 21 7.12 -6.55 -24.71
CA LYS A 21 6.96 -7.14 -23.38
C LYS A 21 6.31 -6.12 -22.45
N ILE A 22 5.12 -6.43 -21.97
CA ILE A 22 4.30 -5.51 -21.17
C ILE A 22 4.04 -6.13 -19.81
N LEU A 23 4.49 -5.46 -18.75
CA LEU A 23 4.14 -5.77 -17.37
C LEU A 23 3.01 -4.83 -16.92
N ILE A 24 1.92 -5.41 -16.43
CA ILE A 24 0.80 -4.70 -15.82
C ILE A 24 0.77 -5.06 -14.34
N ALA A 25 1.33 -4.21 -13.51
CA ALA A 25 1.29 -4.35 -12.05
C ALA A 25 0.08 -3.61 -11.51
N VAL A 26 -0.91 -4.34 -11.03
CA VAL A 26 -2.17 -3.79 -10.52
C VAL A 26 -2.09 -3.64 -9.01
N ALA A 27 -2.63 -2.53 -8.47
CA ALA A 27 -2.62 -2.27 -7.05
C ALA A 27 -3.29 -3.41 -6.25
N TRP A 28 -2.72 -3.73 -5.08
CA TRP A 28 -3.18 -4.82 -4.24
C TRP A 28 -4.27 -4.34 -3.27
N PRO A 29 -5.45 -4.97 -3.23
CA PRO A 29 -6.47 -4.63 -2.25
C PRO A 29 -6.13 -5.23 -0.88
N TYR A 30 -6.46 -4.52 0.19
CA TYR A 30 -6.43 -5.11 1.52
C TYR A 30 -7.45 -6.24 1.65
N ALA A 31 -7.01 -7.40 2.14
CA ALA A 31 -7.88 -8.54 2.40
C ALA A 31 -8.67 -8.38 3.72
N ASN A 32 -9.44 -7.28 3.84
CA ASN A 32 -10.21 -6.93 5.04
C ASN A 32 -11.67 -6.57 4.78
N GLY A 33 -12.16 -6.77 3.55
CA GLY A 33 -13.52 -6.44 3.15
C GLY A 33 -13.82 -6.86 1.72
N TRP A 34 -15.11 -6.84 1.36
CA TRP A 34 -15.56 -7.14 0.01
C TRP A 34 -15.11 -6.07 -0.98
N LEU A 35 -14.82 -6.47 -2.20
CA LEU A 35 -14.62 -5.54 -3.30
C LEU A 35 -15.97 -4.87 -3.66
N HIS A 36 -15.90 -3.59 -3.99
CA HIS A 36 -17.06 -2.83 -4.47
C HIS A 36 -16.81 -2.29 -5.88
N ILE A 37 -17.85 -1.77 -6.52
CA ILE A 37 -17.79 -1.27 -7.89
C ILE A 37 -16.66 -0.25 -8.13
N GLY A 38 -16.29 0.54 -7.12
CA GLY A 38 -15.18 1.50 -7.22
C GLY A 38 -13.82 0.81 -7.39
N HIS A 39 -13.58 -0.32 -6.72
CA HIS A 39 -12.38 -1.14 -6.94
C HIS A 39 -12.36 -1.69 -8.36
N ILE A 40 -13.50 -2.29 -8.78
CA ILE A 40 -13.60 -2.95 -10.09
C ILE A 40 -13.41 -1.94 -11.21
N ALA A 41 -14.24 -0.88 -11.25
CA ALA A 41 -14.24 0.09 -12.34
C ALA A 41 -13.03 1.04 -12.32
N GLY A 42 -12.49 1.33 -11.14
CA GLY A 42 -11.37 2.28 -11.00
C GLY A 42 -9.99 1.68 -11.18
N CYS A 43 -9.82 0.37 -10.93
CA CYS A 43 -8.51 -0.26 -10.89
C CYS A 43 -8.43 -1.52 -11.77
N TYR A 44 -9.23 -2.55 -11.49
CA TYR A 44 -9.01 -3.89 -12.06
C TYR A 44 -9.52 -4.03 -13.48
N LEU A 45 -10.71 -3.52 -13.78
CA LEU A 45 -11.29 -3.58 -15.11
C LEU A 45 -10.48 -2.79 -16.17
N PRO A 46 -10.00 -1.57 -15.90
CA PRO A 46 -9.12 -0.87 -16.83
C PRO A 46 -7.82 -1.63 -17.13
N ALA A 47 -7.25 -2.29 -16.12
CA ALA A 47 -6.03 -3.09 -16.28
C ALA A 47 -6.29 -4.33 -17.15
N ASP A 48 -7.40 -5.03 -16.94
CA ASP A 48 -7.79 -6.19 -17.73
C ASP A 48 -8.10 -5.82 -19.19
N ILE A 49 -8.80 -4.71 -19.43
CA ILE A 49 -9.05 -4.19 -20.79
C ILE A 49 -7.73 -3.91 -21.51
N PHE A 50 -6.78 -3.25 -20.82
CA PHE A 50 -5.47 -2.97 -21.38
C PHE A 50 -4.69 -4.25 -21.68
N ALA A 51 -4.72 -5.23 -20.77
CA ALA A 51 -4.08 -6.54 -20.96
C ALA A 51 -4.66 -7.28 -22.18
N ARG A 52 -5.98 -7.35 -22.29
CA ARG A 52 -6.68 -7.98 -23.43
C ARG A 52 -6.35 -7.32 -24.74
N TYR A 53 -6.36 -6.01 -24.80
CA TYR A 53 -6.02 -5.26 -26.01
C TYR A 53 -4.60 -5.62 -26.49
N HIS A 54 -3.61 -5.62 -25.59
CA HIS A 54 -2.23 -5.92 -25.97
C HIS A 54 -2.01 -7.39 -26.29
N ARG A 55 -2.70 -8.31 -25.62
CA ARG A 55 -2.68 -9.74 -25.99
C ARG A 55 -3.26 -9.96 -27.40
N LEU A 56 -4.35 -9.28 -27.74
CA LEU A 56 -4.94 -9.33 -29.09
C LEU A 56 -4.01 -8.75 -30.17
N LYS A 57 -3.18 -7.76 -29.82
CA LYS A 57 -2.13 -7.24 -30.71
C LYS A 57 -0.93 -8.17 -30.88
N GLY A 58 -0.90 -9.29 -30.18
CA GLY A 58 0.23 -10.24 -30.22
C GLY A 58 1.41 -9.86 -29.31
N ASN A 59 1.26 -8.92 -28.41
CA ASN A 59 2.29 -8.57 -27.43
C ASN A 59 2.38 -9.61 -26.31
N SER A 60 3.57 -9.75 -25.71
CA SER A 60 3.79 -10.58 -24.53
C SER A 60 3.39 -9.81 -23.28
N VAL A 61 2.25 -10.15 -22.68
CA VAL A 61 1.67 -9.45 -21.53
C VAL A 61 1.74 -10.31 -20.29
N LEU A 62 2.22 -9.71 -19.20
CA LEU A 62 2.19 -10.27 -17.84
C LEU A 62 1.37 -9.32 -16.95
N MET A 63 0.17 -9.74 -16.54
CA MET A 63 -0.71 -8.99 -15.63
C MET A 63 -0.67 -9.63 -14.25
N VAL A 64 -0.19 -8.88 -13.27
CA VAL A 64 0.04 -9.37 -11.90
C VAL A 64 -0.62 -8.49 -10.86
N SER A 65 -1.08 -9.11 -9.78
CA SER A 65 -1.57 -8.47 -8.57
C SER A 65 -1.57 -9.47 -7.40
N GLY A 66 -2.21 -9.11 -6.32
CA GLY A 66 -2.39 -9.97 -5.15
C GLY A 66 -3.25 -9.29 -4.10
N SER A 67 -3.51 -9.97 -2.99
CA SER A 67 -4.13 -9.36 -1.82
C SER A 67 -3.09 -8.93 -0.81
N ASP A 68 -3.20 -7.69 -0.34
CA ASP A 68 -2.45 -7.19 0.81
C ASP A 68 -3.09 -7.76 2.08
N GLN A 69 -2.34 -8.64 2.77
CA GLN A 69 -2.84 -9.39 3.92
C GLN A 69 -2.34 -8.83 5.26
N HIS A 70 -1.43 -7.88 5.25
CA HIS A 70 -0.84 -7.33 6.46
C HIS A 70 -1.39 -5.94 6.79
N GLY A 71 -0.98 -5.42 7.94
CA GLY A 71 -1.34 -4.08 8.37
C GLY A 71 -2.60 -3.99 9.24
N THR A 72 -2.75 -2.82 9.82
CA THR A 72 -3.77 -2.49 10.81
C THR A 72 -5.23 -2.69 10.34
N PRO A 73 -5.60 -2.45 9.06
CA PRO A 73 -6.97 -2.69 8.61
C PRO A 73 -7.45 -4.13 8.78
N VAL A 74 -6.55 -5.10 8.63
CA VAL A 74 -6.86 -6.53 8.82
C VAL A 74 -7.07 -6.85 10.30
N THR A 75 -6.20 -6.37 11.18
CA THR A 75 -6.33 -6.63 12.63
C THR A 75 -7.58 -5.97 13.21
N ILE A 76 -7.93 -4.74 12.78
CA ILE A 76 -9.19 -4.09 13.17
C ILE A 76 -10.39 -4.95 12.74
N ARG A 77 -10.35 -5.50 11.54
CA ARG A 77 -11.43 -6.35 11.03
C ARG A 77 -11.54 -7.64 11.81
N ALA A 78 -10.43 -8.26 12.16
CA ALA A 78 -10.40 -9.45 13.00
C ALA A 78 -10.98 -9.16 14.40
N ASP A 79 -10.59 -8.08 15.04
CA ASP A 79 -11.14 -7.62 16.32
C ASP A 79 -12.67 -7.40 16.23
N GLN A 80 -13.18 -6.81 15.14
CA GLN A 80 -14.61 -6.55 14.92
C GLN A 80 -15.42 -7.83 14.67
N GLU A 81 -14.86 -8.80 13.96
CA GLU A 81 -15.51 -10.08 13.65
C GLU A 81 -15.32 -11.12 14.76
N GLY A 82 -14.49 -10.85 15.78
CA GLY A 82 -14.17 -11.78 16.85
C GLY A 82 -13.42 -13.03 16.35
N THR A 83 -12.56 -12.86 15.36
CA THR A 83 -11.81 -13.93 14.69
C THR A 83 -10.32 -13.60 14.59
N THR A 84 -9.54 -14.42 13.90
CA THR A 84 -8.10 -14.17 13.72
C THR A 84 -7.81 -13.40 12.43
N PRO A 85 -6.68 -12.65 12.35
CA PRO A 85 -6.25 -12.03 11.11
C PRO A 85 -6.12 -13.01 9.95
N GLU A 86 -5.64 -14.23 10.21
CA GLU A 86 -5.48 -15.32 9.24
C GLU A 86 -6.83 -15.69 8.60
N GLU A 87 -7.88 -15.85 9.40
CA GLU A 87 -9.21 -16.19 8.92
C GLU A 87 -9.82 -15.06 8.10
N VAL A 88 -9.60 -13.80 8.53
CA VAL A 88 -10.05 -12.61 7.79
C VAL A 88 -9.42 -12.56 6.41
N VAL A 89 -8.09 -12.66 6.31
CA VAL A 89 -7.40 -12.51 5.03
C VAL A 89 -7.69 -13.66 4.08
N GLU A 90 -7.84 -14.89 4.57
CA GLU A 90 -8.20 -16.03 3.74
C GLU A 90 -9.63 -15.89 3.19
N LYS A 91 -10.59 -15.53 4.02
CA LYS A 91 -11.98 -15.25 3.62
C LYS A 91 -12.06 -14.24 2.48
N TYR A 92 -11.39 -13.08 2.62
CA TYR A 92 -11.48 -12.03 1.63
C TYR A 92 -10.61 -12.30 0.40
N HIS A 93 -9.46 -12.97 0.56
CA HIS A 93 -8.67 -13.40 -0.59
C HIS A 93 -9.46 -14.35 -1.51
N LEU A 94 -10.15 -15.35 -0.94
CA LEU A 94 -11.00 -16.26 -1.69
C LEU A 94 -12.15 -15.52 -2.40
N SER A 95 -12.75 -14.53 -1.75
CA SER A 95 -13.81 -13.72 -2.37
C SER A 95 -13.29 -12.87 -3.55
N PHE A 96 -12.02 -12.46 -3.51
CA PHE A 96 -11.41 -11.75 -4.64
C PHE A 96 -11.24 -12.69 -5.83
N LEU A 97 -10.74 -13.90 -5.60
CA LEU A 97 -10.59 -14.90 -6.66
C LEU A 97 -11.94 -15.22 -7.32
N GLU A 98 -13.00 -15.42 -6.52
CA GLU A 98 -14.35 -15.62 -7.03
C GLU A 98 -14.85 -14.40 -7.84
N THR A 99 -14.55 -13.17 -7.38
CA THR A 99 -14.91 -11.95 -8.11
C THR A 99 -14.23 -11.87 -9.47
N TRP A 100 -12.94 -12.23 -9.54
CA TRP A 100 -12.19 -12.24 -10.79
C TRP A 100 -12.74 -13.28 -11.76
N ASP A 101 -13.05 -14.47 -11.29
CA ASP A 101 -13.65 -15.53 -12.10
C ASP A 101 -15.01 -15.09 -12.66
N ASN A 102 -15.90 -14.58 -11.81
CA ASN A 102 -17.23 -14.13 -12.20
C ASN A 102 -17.22 -12.97 -13.21
N LEU A 103 -16.22 -12.09 -13.15
CA LEU A 103 -16.05 -10.97 -14.10
C LEU A 103 -15.20 -11.35 -15.31
N GLY A 104 -14.62 -12.54 -15.35
CA GLY A 104 -13.70 -12.99 -16.37
C GLY A 104 -12.41 -12.17 -16.42
N ILE A 105 -12.01 -11.53 -15.33
CA ILE A 105 -10.72 -10.81 -15.22
C ILE A 105 -9.60 -11.84 -15.05
N SER A 106 -8.64 -11.83 -15.97
CA SER A 106 -7.58 -12.85 -16.01
C SER A 106 -6.22 -12.29 -15.64
N PHE A 107 -5.75 -12.61 -14.45
CA PHE A 107 -4.37 -12.38 -14.04
C PHE A 107 -3.47 -13.54 -14.47
N ASP A 108 -2.23 -13.26 -14.87
CA ASP A 108 -1.20 -14.30 -15.03
C ASP A 108 -0.70 -14.76 -13.66
N LEU A 109 -0.71 -13.86 -12.65
CA LEU A 109 -0.47 -14.17 -11.26
C LEU A 109 -1.33 -13.26 -10.36
N PHE A 110 -2.21 -13.84 -9.56
CA PHE A 110 -2.84 -13.18 -8.44
C PHE A 110 -2.42 -13.90 -7.15
N THR A 111 -1.52 -13.30 -6.38
CA THR A 111 -0.91 -13.89 -5.19
C THR A 111 -1.35 -13.20 -3.90
N LYS A 112 -0.60 -13.33 -2.82
CA LYS A 112 -0.88 -12.71 -1.52
C LYS A 112 0.43 -12.39 -0.78
N THR A 113 0.46 -11.35 0.05
CA THR A 113 1.64 -10.96 0.84
C THR A 113 1.96 -11.96 1.95
N GLY A 114 1.00 -12.80 2.36
CA GLY A 114 1.19 -13.86 3.36
C GLY A 114 1.94 -15.10 2.89
N THR A 115 2.70 -15.04 1.77
CA THR A 115 3.49 -16.18 1.28
C THR A 115 4.93 -16.17 1.81
N SER A 116 5.55 -17.35 1.90
CA SER A 116 6.97 -17.49 2.25
C SER A 116 7.89 -16.74 1.29
N ASN A 117 7.61 -16.82 -0.02
CA ASN A 117 8.37 -16.13 -1.05
C ASN A 117 8.34 -14.60 -0.85
N HIS A 118 7.19 -14.02 -0.53
CA HIS A 118 7.07 -12.59 -0.27
C HIS A 118 7.87 -12.19 0.99
N ARG A 119 7.75 -12.96 2.07
CA ARG A 119 8.53 -12.76 3.30
C ARG A 119 10.03 -12.81 3.04
N GLU A 120 10.52 -13.82 2.32
CA GLU A 120 11.94 -13.98 1.99
C GLU A 120 12.46 -12.80 1.18
N THR A 121 11.71 -12.37 0.15
CA THR A 121 12.06 -11.21 -0.67
C THR A 121 12.09 -9.92 0.15
N THR A 122 11.11 -9.72 1.03
CA THR A 122 11.07 -8.57 1.94
C THR A 122 12.28 -8.55 2.88
N HIS A 123 12.65 -9.71 3.45
CA HIS A 123 13.84 -9.84 4.29
C HIS A 123 15.14 -9.56 3.52
N GLU A 124 15.25 -10.01 2.28
CA GLU A 124 16.42 -9.73 1.42
C GLU A 124 16.56 -8.23 1.16
N ILE A 125 15.47 -7.55 0.79
CA ILE A 125 15.45 -6.10 0.56
C ILE A 125 15.79 -5.36 1.85
N PHE A 126 15.16 -5.71 2.98
CA PHE A 126 15.44 -5.12 4.29
C PHE A 126 16.91 -5.24 4.64
N ASN A 127 17.46 -6.44 4.60
CA ASN A 127 18.87 -6.71 4.93
C ASN A 127 19.84 -5.99 3.97
N THR A 128 19.49 -5.88 2.71
CA THR A 128 20.30 -5.16 1.72
C THR A 128 20.33 -3.65 2.01
N LEU A 129 19.20 -3.04 2.31
CA LEU A 129 19.12 -1.63 2.69
C LEU A 129 19.83 -1.36 4.04
N LEU A 130 19.72 -2.28 4.99
CA LEU A 130 20.43 -2.18 6.27
C LEU A 130 21.94 -2.21 6.04
N ARG A 131 22.48 -3.17 5.28
CA ARG A 131 23.91 -3.25 4.96
C ARG A 131 24.44 -2.02 4.20
N LYS A 132 23.59 -1.42 3.36
CA LYS A 132 23.94 -0.19 2.64
C LYS A 132 23.80 1.09 3.48
N GLY A 133 23.37 0.99 4.74
CA GLY A 133 23.21 2.13 5.65
C GLY A 133 22.01 3.03 5.32
N TYR A 134 21.02 2.51 4.63
CA TYR A 134 19.75 3.19 4.40
C TYR A 134 18.70 2.91 5.48
N ILE A 135 18.91 1.88 6.28
CA ILE A 135 18.09 1.58 7.46
C ILE A 135 18.93 1.85 8.73
N TYR A 136 18.32 2.53 9.69
CA TYR A 136 18.93 2.83 10.99
C TYR A 136 17.89 2.72 12.11
N LYS A 137 18.35 2.57 13.36
CA LYS A 137 17.50 2.52 14.55
C LYS A 137 17.29 3.90 15.13
N LYS A 138 16.08 4.17 15.61
CA LYS A 138 15.73 5.40 16.31
C LYS A 138 14.60 5.14 17.30
N ILE A 139 14.70 5.74 18.49
CA ILE A 139 13.62 5.78 19.46
C ILE A 139 12.59 6.80 19.00
N MET A 140 11.33 6.43 19.07
CA MET A 140 10.19 7.31 18.85
C MET A 140 9.12 7.09 19.91
N THR A 141 8.32 8.11 20.15
CA THR A 141 7.17 8.03 21.05
C THR A 141 5.99 7.40 20.35
N VAL A 142 5.35 6.41 20.98
CA VAL A 142 4.25 5.63 20.41
C VAL A 142 3.10 5.56 21.42
N PRO A 143 1.83 5.68 21.00
CA PRO A 143 0.69 5.49 21.88
C PRO A 143 0.62 4.08 22.46
N TYR A 144 0.32 3.98 23.75
CA TYR A 144 0.19 2.71 24.46
C TYR A 144 -1.09 2.69 25.28
N CYS A 145 -1.89 1.64 25.13
CA CYS A 145 -3.08 1.40 25.93
C CYS A 145 -2.71 0.54 27.14
N GLU A 146 -2.88 1.10 28.35
CA GLU A 146 -2.64 0.38 29.60
C GLU A 146 -3.68 -0.73 29.83
N HIS A 147 -4.94 -0.48 29.45
CA HIS A 147 -6.02 -1.44 29.59
C HIS A 147 -5.82 -2.68 28.72
N ASP A 148 -5.45 -2.47 27.44
CA ASP A 148 -5.25 -3.56 26.48
C ASP A 148 -3.79 -4.08 26.49
N ALA A 149 -2.93 -3.49 27.32
CA ALA A 149 -1.50 -3.83 27.50
C ALA A 149 -0.73 -3.90 26.17
N ARG A 150 -0.99 -2.98 25.23
CA ARG A 150 -0.38 -2.96 23.91
C ARG A 150 -0.11 -1.57 23.34
N PHE A 151 0.88 -1.47 22.46
CA PHE A 151 1.07 -0.32 21.62
C PHE A 151 -0.07 -0.22 20.60
N LEU A 152 -0.46 1.01 20.28
CA LEU A 152 -1.57 1.28 19.37
C LEU A 152 -1.04 1.85 18.07
N PRO A 153 -1.22 1.14 16.93
CA PRO A 153 -1.03 1.74 15.62
C PRO A 153 -1.97 2.93 15.40
N ASP A 154 -1.60 3.81 14.50
CA ASP A 154 -2.24 5.11 14.26
C ASP A 154 -3.77 5.05 14.18
N ARG A 155 -4.35 4.01 13.55
CA ARG A 155 -5.81 3.85 13.38
C ARG A 155 -6.55 3.33 14.61
N TYR A 156 -5.84 2.86 15.62
CA TYR A 156 -6.40 2.48 16.92
C TYR A 156 -6.48 3.64 17.90
N VAL A 157 -5.99 4.82 17.50
CA VAL A 157 -6.01 6.03 18.30
C VAL A 157 -6.99 7.02 17.71
N LYS A 158 -7.74 7.69 18.57
CA LYS A 158 -8.56 8.85 18.23
C LYS A 158 -8.32 9.98 19.22
N GLY A 159 -8.62 11.19 18.78
CA GLY A 159 -8.45 12.38 19.61
C GLY A 159 -8.83 13.65 18.87
N ILE A 160 -8.45 14.79 19.44
CA ILE A 160 -8.74 16.11 18.88
C ILE A 160 -7.72 16.46 17.82
N CYS A 161 -8.19 16.78 16.62
CA CYS A 161 -7.32 17.24 15.52
C CYS A 161 -6.69 18.60 15.86
N PRO A 162 -5.36 18.76 15.80
CA PRO A 162 -4.70 20.03 16.08
C PRO A 162 -4.96 21.12 15.02
N ASN A 163 -5.52 20.77 13.86
CA ASN A 163 -5.76 21.70 12.76
C ASN A 163 -7.21 22.18 12.66
N CYS A 164 -8.20 21.38 13.06
CA CYS A 164 -9.63 21.73 12.87
C CYS A 164 -10.52 21.36 14.06
N ASP A 165 -9.95 20.98 15.20
CA ASP A 165 -10.65 20.63 16.45
C ASP A 165 -11.69 19.50 16.32
N ASN A 166 -11.62 18.70 15.23
CA ASN A 166 -12.45 17.50 15.10
C ASN A 166 -12.15 16.55 16.27
N GLN A 167 -13.18 16.19 17.05
CA GLN A 167 -13.06 15.42 18.30
C GLN A 167 -12.84 13.92 18.07
N ASP A 168 -13.02 13.42 16.84
CA ASP A 168 -12.86 12.00 16.47
C ASP A 168 -11.84 11.82 15.35
N ALA A 169 -10.77 12.63 15.34
CA ALA A 169 -9.70 12.49 14.36
C ALA A 169 -8.87 11.24 14.63
N ARG A 170 -8.43 10.58 13.55
CA ARG A 170 -7.55 9.41 13.61
C ARG A 170 -6.09 9.82 13.66
N GLY A 171 -5.23 8.93 14.15
CA GLY A 171 -3.83 9.22 14.38
C GLY A 171 -2.94 9.27 13.13
N ASP A 172 -3.45 8.97 11.94
CA ASP A 172 -2.72 9.04 10.65
C ASP A 172 -3.13 10.25 9.80
N GLN A 173 -4.43 10.55 9.78
CA GLN A 173 -5.00 11.65 9.02
C GLN A 173 -6.37 12.02 9.58
N CYS A 174 -6.67 13.30 9.64
CA CYS A 174 -8.00 13.76 10.04
C CYS A 174 -9.00 13.54 8.90
N ASP A 175 -10.05 12.77 9.17
CA ASP A 175 -11.11 12.50 8.19
C ASP A 175 -11.91 13.76 7.80
N ASN A 176 -11.91 14.81 8.66
CA ASN A 176 -12.64 16.05 8.40
C ASN A 176 -11.86 17.06 7.55
N CYS A 177 -10.58 17.31 7.83
CA CYS A 177 -9.79 18.33 7.14
C CYS A 177 -8.66 17.79 6.28
N GLY A 178 -8.43 16.47 6.28
CA GLY A 178 -7.38 15.83 5.51
C GLY A 178 -5.96 16.07 6.04
N HIS A 179 -5.80 16.73 7.21
CA HIS A 179 -4.48 17.03 7.77
C HIS A 179 -3.75 15.73 8.18
N PRO A 180 -2.57 15.43 7.59
CA PRO A 180 -1.77 14.28 8.00
C PRO A 180 -1.03 14.60 9.31
N MET A 181 -1.01 13.64 10.24
CA MET A 181 -0.39 13.81 11.55
C MET A 181 0.15 12.49 12.10
N ASN A 182 0.96 12.56 13.14
CA ASN A 182 1.26 11.41 13.96
C ASN A 182 0.23 11.29 15.09
N ALA A 183 -0.04 10.07 15.56
CA ALA A 183 -0.99 9.85 16.64
C ALA A 183 -0.67 10.67 17.91
N SER A 184 0.61 10.92 18.19
CA SER A 184 1.06 11.73 19.33
C SER A 184 0.74 13.22 19.24
N GLU A 185 0.30 13.72 18.08
CA GLU A 185 -0.05 15.12 17.86
C GLU A 185 -1.53 15.42 18.18
N LEU A 186 -2.34 14.37 18.34
CA LEU A 186 -3.75 14.51 18.73
C LEU A 186 -3.91 14.97 20.17
N GLY A 187 -4.86 15.84 20.43
CA GLY A 187 -5.32 16.15 21.78
C GLY A 187 -6.23 15.06 22.36
N ASN A 188 -6.23 14.88 23.68
CA ASN A 188 -7.09 13.92 24.40
C ASN A 188 -7.11 12.53 23.79
N LEU A 189 -5.94 11.94 23.68
CA LEU A 189 -5.72 10.62 23.08
C LEU A 189 -6.53 9.52 23.78
N THR A 190 -7.33 8.80 23.03
CA THR A 190 -8.11 7.64 23.53
C THR A 190 -7.93 6.41 22.62
N CYS A 191 -7.98 5.24 23.25
CA CYS A 191 -7.99 3.96 22.54
C CYS A 191 -9.36 3.74 21.88
N ARG A 192 -9.37 3.40 20.59
CA ARG A 192 -10.63 3.13 19.86
C ARG A 192 -11.27 1.79 20.24
N LEU A 193 -10.55 0.89 20.88
CA LEU A 193 -11.06 -0.43 21.26
C LEU A 193 -11.80 -0.35 22.61
N CYS A 194 -11.14 0.21 23.64
CA CYS A 194 -11.68 0.24 24.99
C CYS A 194 -12.16 1.64 25.43
N ASN A 195 -11.97 2.67 24.60
CA ASN A 195 -12.29 4.09 24.88
C ASN A 195 -11.58 4.68 26.12
N GLN A 196 -10.55 4.02 26.66
CA GLN A 196 -9.75 4.54 27.77
C GLN A 196 -8.70 5.53 27.26
N GLN A 197 -8.26 6.42 28.15
CA GLN A 197 -7.10 7.27 27.88
C GLN A 197 -5.86 6.41 27.70
N ILE A 198 -4.97 6.87 26.82
CA ILE A 198 -3.73 6.18 26.51
C ILE A 198 -2.51 6.97 26.97
N SER A 199 -1.44 6.27 27.26
CA SER A 199 -0.13 6.83 27.56
C SER A 199 0.73 6.91 26.30
N ILE A 200 1.80 7.68 26.36
CA ILE A 200 2.85 7.72 25.35
C ILE A 200 4.08 7.02 25.92
N ARG A 201 4.62 6.07 25.18
CA ARG A 201 5.83 5.33 25.59
C ARG A 201 6.87 5.37 24.49
N ASP A 202 8.13 5.26 24.88
CA ASP A 202 9.23 5.15 23.95
C ASP A 202 9.33 3.73 23.39
N SER A 203 9.56 3.65 22.08
CA SER A 203 9.81 2.39 21.38
C SER A 203 10.91 2.59 20.33
N GLU A 204 11.84 1.64 20.24
CA GLU A 204 12.89 1.67 19.23
C GLU A 204 12.38 1.06 17.92
N HIS A 205 12.52 1.80 16.82
CA HIS A 205 12.09 1.38 15.50
C HIS A 205 13.20 1.48 14.46
N CYS A 206 13.10 0.68 13.40
CA CYS A 206 13.90 0.86 12.20
C CYS A 206 13.30 1.95 11.33
N PHE A 207 14.17 2.85 10.85
CA PHE A 207 13.81 3.95 9.95
C PHE A 207 14.49 3.78 8.60
N LEU A 208 13.76 4.00 7.53
CA LEU A 208 14.30 4.15 6.18
C LEU A 208 14.67 5.61 5.95
N SER A 209 15.94 5.84 5.57
CA SER A 209 16.48 7.17 5.25
C SER A 209 15.98 7.65 3.89
N LEU A 210 14.70 7.98 3.78
CA LEU A 210 14.11 8.48 2.52
C LEU A 210 14.77 9.77 2.04
N SER A 211 15.21 10.62 2.96
CA SER A 211 15.92 11.86 2.67
C SER A 211 17.16 11.65 1.79
N LYS A 212 17.84 10.50 1.92
CA LYS A 212 19.02 10.17 1.10
C LYS A 212 18.70 9.90 -0.37
N PHE A 213 17.46 9.60 -0.71
CA PHE A 213 17.02 9.29 -2.08
C PHE A 213 16.47 10.52 -2.82
N GLU A 214 16.28 11.66 -2.14
CA GLU A 214 15.57 12.81 -2.70
C GLU A 214 16.22 13.33 -3.99
N SER A 215 17.54 13.50 -4.02
CA SER A 215 18.27 13.98 -5.20
C SER A 215 18.15 13.01 -6.39
N ASP A 216 18.33 11.72 -6.12
CA ASP A 216 18.26 10.68 -7.15
C ASP A 216 16.85 10.55 -7.72
N LEU A 217 15.83 10.65 -6.86
CA LEU A 217 14.43 10.63 -7.26
C LEU A 217 14.05 11.87 -8.10
N LYS A 218 14.53 13.04 -7.76
CA LYS A 218 14.33 14.25 -8.57
C LYS A 218 14.96 14.10 -9.96
N THR A 219 16.17 13.56 -10.02
CA THR A 219 16.86 13.29 -11.29
C THR A 219 16.09 12.24 -12.11
N TRP A 220 15.69 11.13 -11.47
CA TRP A 220 14.93 10.06 -12.13
C TRP A 220 13.57 10.55 -12.66
N LEU A 221 12.92 11.49 -11.94
CA LEU A 221 11.62 12.02 -12.35
C LEU A 221 11.70 12.99 -13.54
N SER A 222 12.89 13.53 -13.84
CA SER A 222 13.06 14.56 -14.86
C SER A 222 12.80 14.07 -16.30
N ASP A 223 12.87 12.78 -16.54
CA ASP A 223 12.65 12.12 -17.85
C ASP A 223 11.29 11.39 -17.98
N LYS A 224 10.36 11.63 -17.07
CA LYS A 224 9.05 10.93 -17.02
C LYS A 224 7.93 11.70 -17.73
N ASP A 225 8.21 12.33 -18.87
CA ASP A 225 7.25 13.14 -19.63
C ASP A 225 6.02 12.35 -20.11
N GLY A 226 6.12 11.04 -20.23
CA GLY A 226 4.99 10.14 -20.56
C GLY A 226 4.00 9.89 -19.42
N TRP A 227 4.28 10.36 -18.21
CA TRP A 227 3.39 10.19 -17.08
C TRP A 227 2.23 11.18 -17.11
N ARG A 228 1.11 10.81 -16.48
CA ARG A 228 -0.06 11.71 -16.37
C ARG A 228 0.32 12.98 -15.62
N PRO A 229 -0.09 14.17 -16.10
CA PRO A 229 0.31 15.45 -15.50
C PRO A 229 -0.02 15.59 -14.02
N ASN A 230 -1.18 15.05 -13.57
CA ASN A 230 -1.55 15.07 -12.15
C ASN A 230 -0.59 14.23 -11.28
N VAL A 231 -0.11 13.09 -11.78
CA VAL A 231 0.88 12.25 -11.09
C VAL A 231 2.21 12.98 -10.99
N LEU A 232 2.71 13.52 -12.11
CA LEU A 232 3.96 14.28 -12.14
C LEU A 232 3.92 15.49 -11.20
N ASN A 233 2.85 16.28 -11.25
CA ASN A 233 2.71 17.48 -10.42
C ASN A 233 2.63 17.14 -8.93
N PHE A 234 1.91 16.08 -8.57
CA PHE A 234 1.85 15.60 -7.20
C PHE A 234 3.24 15.13 -6.72
N THR A 235 3.91 14.28 -7.51
CA THR A 235 5.22 13.72 -7.15
C THR A 235 6.28 14.81 -7.01
N ARG A 236 6.33 15.77 -7.95
CA ARG A 236 7.24 16.94 -7.88
C ARG A 236 7.01 17.74 -6.60
N LYS A 237 5.78 18.12 -6.30
CA LYS A 237 5.44 18.86 -5.07
C LYS A 237 5.83 18.08 -3.82
N PHE A 238 5.61 16.77 -3.81
CA PHE A 238 5.97 15.91 -2.68
C PHE A 238 7.50 15.88 -2.48
N LEU A 239 8.29 15.72 -3.54
CA LEU A 239 9.74 15.77 -3.49
C LEU A 239 10.27 17.16 -3.09
N ASP A 240 9.64 18.24 -3.58
CA ASP A 240 10.04 19.62 -3.27
C ASP A 240 9.74 20.02 -1.82
N SER A 241 8.77 19.37 -1.17
CA SER A 241 8.52 19.57 0.25
C SER A 241 9.58 18.93 1.16
N GLY A 242 10.52 18.19 0.59
CA GLY A 242 11.56 17.43 1.30
C GLY A 242 11.07 16.07 1.80
N LEU A 243 11.84 15.03 1.55
CA LEU A 243 11.54 13.69 2.04
C LEU A 243 11.95 13.54 3.50
N LYS A 244 11.02 13.07 4.32
CA LYS A 244 11.28 12.73 5.74
C LYS A 244 11.48 11.23 5.88
N ASP A 245 12.47 10.85 6.69
CA ASP A 245 12.72 9.46 7.04
C ASP A 245 11.49 8.83 7.70
N ARG A 246 11.22 7.56 7.38
CA ARG A 246 10.01 6.86 7.80
C ARG A 246 10.33 5.64 8.65
N ALA A 247 9.60 5.47 9.76
CA ALA A 247 9.64 4.24 10.53
C ALA A 247 9.02 3.10 9.70
N ILE A 248 9.80 2.05 9.49
CA ILE A 248 9.44 0.86 8.69
C ILE A 248 9.16 -0.38 9.55
N THR A 249 9.05 -0.22 10.85
CA THR A 249 8.61 -1.26 11.78
C THR A 249 7.47 -0.75 12.65
N ARG A 250 6.67 -1.68 13.20
CA ARG A 250 5.54 -1.38 14.08
C ARG A 250 5.50 -2.37 15.24
N ASP A 251 5.03 -1.91 16.39
CA ASP A 251 4.75 -2.74 17.59
C ASP A 251 3.39 -3.43 17.42
N ILE A 252 3.32 -4.38 16.51
CA ILE A 252 2.12 -5.19 16.22
C ILE A 252 2.51 -6.66 16.12
N GLN A 253 1.52 -7.56 16.23
CA GLN A 253 1.77 -9.01 16.16
C GLN A 253 1.54 -9.60 14.78
N TRP A 254 0.71 -8.95 13.95
CA TRP A 254 0.35 -9.41 12.62
C TRP A 254 1.17 -8.70 11.52
N GLY A 255 1.85 -9.48 10.68
CA GLY A 255 2.70 -9.00 9.60
C GLY A 255 4.01 -9.77 9.50
N ILE A 256 4.90 -9.35 8.61
CA ILE A 256 6.23 -9.94 8.43
C ILE A 256 7.13 -9.56 9.62
N ASP A 257 7.78 -10.54 10.20
CA ASP A 257 8.76 -10.36 11.27
C ASP A 257 9.97 -9.55 10.77
N VAL A 258 10.57 -8.79 11.69
CA VAL A 258 11.75 -7.99 11.39
C VAL A 258 12.98 -8.90 11.49
N PRO A 259 13.82 -9.03 10.44
CA PRO A 259 14.99 -9.90 10.44
C PRO A 259 16.18 -9.28 11.21
N MET A 260 15.94 -8.88 12.47
CA MET A 260 16.92 -8.21 13.31
C MET A 260 16.74 -8.59 14.78
N GLN A 261 17.83 -8.92 15.45
CA GLN A 261 17.84 -9.23 16.88
C GLN A 261 17.36 -8.02 17.72
N GLY A 262 16.47 -8.30 18.69
CA GLY A 262 15.84 -7.30 19.55
C GLY A 262 14.56 -6.69 18.97
N PHE A 263 14.10 -7.18 17.80
CA PHE A 263 12.87 -6.74 17.15
C PHE A 263 11.85 -7.87 16.99
N GLU A 264 11.93 -8.94 17.77
CA GLU A 264 11.09 -10.15 17.66
C GLU A 264 9.60 -9.84 17.86
N ASN A 265 9.30 -8.84 18.71
CA ASN A 265 7.92 -8.38 19.01
C ASN A 265 7.41 -7.30 18.05
N LYS A 266 8.12 -7.06 16.96
CA LYS A 266 7.76 -6.05 15.96
C LYS A 266 7.52 -6.70 14.61
N ARG A 267 6.81 -5.98 13.75
CA ARG A 267 6.58 -6.37 12.35
C ARG A 267 7.03 -5.27 11.42
N ILE A 268 7.42 -5.67 10.21
CA ILE A 268 7.68 -4.74 9.12
C ILE A 268 6.39 -4.02 8.78
N TYR A 269 6.48 -2.72 8.52
CA TYR A 269 5.35 -1.89 8.17
C TYR A 269 4.84 -2.23 6.76
N VAL A 270 3.54 -2.42 6.64
CA VAL A 270 2.91 -2.87 5.38
C VAL A 270 3.30 -2.05 4.16
N TRP A 271 3.43 -0.75 4.26
CA TRP A 271 3.85 0.12 3.14
C TRP A 271 5.34 0.01 2.75
N PHE A 272 6.11 -0.73 3.51
CA PHE A 272 7.50 -1.06 3.15
C PHE A 272 7.58 -2.39 2.42
N GLU A 273 6.67 -3.31 2.67
CA GLU A 273 6.72 -4.68 2.15
C GLU A 273 5.80 -4.93 0.94
N ALA A 274 4.66 -4.23 0.88
CA ALA A 274 3.62 -4.44 -0.13
C ALA A 274 3.94 -3.83 -1.51
#